data_58538facfe4f4e3e80ac1e0bfc160a62
#
_entry.id   58538facfe4f4e3e80ac1e0bfc160a62
#
_cell.length_a   1.000
_cell.length_b   1.000
_cell.length_c   1.000
_cell.angle_alpha   90.00
_cell.angle_beta   90.00
_cell.angle_gamma   90.00
#
_symmetry.space_group_name_H-M   'P 1'
#
loop_
_entity.id
_entity.type
_entity.pdbx_description
1 polymer ?
#
loop_
_entity_poly.entity_id
_entity_poly.type
_entity_poly.pdbx_seq_one_letter_code
_entity_poly.pdbx_strand_id
1 'polypeptide(L)'
;NHRTEFILKVIKKEMDDYPKQQMMILGQNKSILKYIYDAITHRKMFTVGYYVGGMKETDLNESENKQVIVATYAMAAEGLDIKSLTSLMLVTPRTDITQAVGRILRVKRERPLVIDIVDTHDLFKRQFKKRATFYKKNNYTILTTDSSKYMNNEWEEMKKRGKSKNKSSDVEIPQAGMCLLSI
;
A
#
# COMPACT_ATOMS: atom_id res chain seq x y z
N ASN A 1 18.27 -9.59 -1.46
CA ASN A 1 17.52 -9.82 -0.24
C ASN A 1 16.14 -10.38 -0.61
N HIS A 2 15.79 -11.55 -0.07
CA HIS A 2 14.54 -12.27 -0.36
C HIS A 2 13.29 -11.38 -0.17
N ARG A 3 13.25 -10.59 0.91
CA ARG A 3 12.15 -9.67 1.20
C ARG A 3 11.93 -8.64 0.08
N THR A 4 12.97 -8.02 -0.40
CA THR A 4 12.87 -6.98 -1.43
C THR A 4 12.48 -7.59 -2.79
N GLU A 5 12.97 -8.78 -3.11
CA GLU A 5 12.54 -9.50 -4.32
C GLU A 5 11.08 -9.90 -4.25
N PHE A 6 10.58 -10.29 -3.07
CA PHE A 6 9.16 -10.54 -2.89
C PHE A 6 8.32 -9.26 -3.08
N ILE A 7 8.73 -8.13 -2.51
CA ILE A 7 8.08 -6.83 -2.74
C ILE A 7 7.99 -6.52 -4.24
N LEU A 8 9.09 -6.71 -4.99
CA LEU A 8 9.10 -6.48 -6.44
C LEU A 8 8.15 -7.42 -7.19
N LYS A 9 8.04 -8.69 -6.77
CA LYS A 9 7.06 -9.64 -7.34
C LYS A 9 5.63 -9.18 -7.08
N VAL A 10 5.33 -8.69 -5.87
CA VAL A 10 4.01 -8.16 -5.53
C VAL A 10 3.67 -6.93 -6.39
N ILE A 11 4.60 -5.98 -6.51
CA ILE A 11 4.43 -4.81 -7.37
C ILE A 11 4.12 -5.25 -8.80
N LYS A 12 4.94 -6.15 -9.34
CA LYS A 12 4.75 -6.64 -10.70
C LYS A 12 3.38 -7.28 -10.90
N LYS A 13 3.02 -8.22 -10.04
CA LYS A 13 1.75 -8.92 -10.12
C LYS A 13 0.55 -7.96 -10.07
N GLU A 14 0.53 -7.05 -9.08
CA GLU A 14 -0.58 -6.10 -8.93
C GLU A 14 -0.70 -5.14 -10.12
N MET A 15 0.43 -4.66 -10.63
CA MET A 15 0.42 -3.74 -11.77
C MET A 15 0.10 -4.44 -13.11
N ASP A 16 0.48 -5.69 -13.27
CA ASP A 16 0.11 -6.50 -14.44
C ASP A 16 -1.38 -6.88 -14.43
N ASP A 17 -1.91 -7.27 -13.26
CA ASP A 17 -3.32 -7.62 -13.09
C ASP A 17 -4.26 -6.40 -13.26
N TYR A 18 -3.78 -5.20 -12.91
CA TYR A 18 -4.53 -3.95 -12.96
C TYR A 18 -3.73 -2.81 -13.60
N PRO A 19 -3.51 -2.84 -14.92
CA PRO A 19 -2.58 -1.93 -15.60
C PRO A 19 -3.00 -0.45 -15.62
N LYS A 20 -4.27 -0.15 -15.32
CA LYS A 20 -4.77 1.23 -15.24
C LYS A 20 -4.54 1.88 -13.87
N GLN A 21 -4.03 1.13 -12.89
CA GLN A 21 -3.77 1.69 -11.57
C GLN A 21 -2.49 2.52 -11.54
N GLN A 22 -2.44 3.45 -10.59
CA GLN A 22 -1.23 4.13 -10.17
C GLN A 22 -0.93 3.77 -8.73
N MET A 23 0.27 3.24 -8.46
CA MET A 23 0.67 2.75 -7.15
C MET A 23 1.70 3.66 -6.51
N MET A 24 1.48 4.02 -5.25
CA MET A 24 2.52 4.65 -4.42
C MET A 24 3.12 3.65 -3.44
N ILE A 25 4.44 3.59 -3.41
CA ILE A 25 5.22 2.77 -2.49
C ILE A 25 5.79 3.65 -1.40
N LEU A 26 5.38 3.42 -0.16
CA LEU A 26 5.79 4.21 0.99
C LEU A 26 6.77 3.46 1.89
N GLY A 27 7.81 4.17 2.30
CA GLY A 27 8.78 3.68 3.26
C GLY A 27 9.43 4.80 4.07
N GLN A 28 10.08 4.42 5.18
CA GLN A 28 10.91 5.33 5.99
C GLN A 28 12.38 5.27 5.56
N ASN A 29 12.84 4.11 5.15
CA ASN A 29 14.24 3.87 4.81
C ASN A 29 14.49 4.20 3.34
N LYS A 30 15.24 5.28 3.09
CA LYS A 30 15.60 5.71 1.74
C LYS A 30 16.40 4.66 0.96
N SER A 31 17.17 3.80 1.64
CA SER A 31 17.97 2.77 0.96
C SER A 31 17.09 1.69 0.31
N ILE A 32 16.05 1.22 1.01
CA ILE A 32 15.10 0.25 0.43
C ILE A 32 14.28 0.89 -0.69
N LEU A 33 13.85 2.14 -0.52
CA LEU A 33 13.11 2.88 -1.53
C LEU A 33 13.96 3.07 -2.81
N LYS A 34 15.23 3.47 -2.63
CA LYS A 34 16.14 3.59 -3.76
C LYS A 34 16.37 2.26 -4.47
N TYR A 35 16.56 1.17 -3.72
CA TYR A 35 16.71 -0.16 -4.32
C TYR A 35 15.48 -0.56 -5.15
N ILE A 36 14.27 -0.31 -4.63
CA ILE A 36 13.03 -0.61 -5.35
C ILE A 36 12.94 0.23 -6.63
N TYR A 37 13.23 1.53 -6.53
CA TYR A 37 13.25 2.44 -7.68
C TYR A 37 14.24 1.97 -8.76
N ASP A 38 15.48 1.70 -8.36
CA ASP A 38 16.56 1.26 -9.25
C ASP A 38 16.19 -0.10 -9.91
N ALA A 39 15.63 -1.03 -9.14
CA ALA A 39 15.23 -2.34 -9.65
C ALA A 39 14.09 -2.24 -10.68
N ILE A 40 13.08 -1.42 -10.43
CA ILE A 40 11.97 -1.20 -11.38
C ILE A 40 12.51 -0.57 -12.66
N THR A 41 13.37 0.43 -12.54
CA THR A 41 14.00 1.14 -13.67
C THR A 41 14.89 0.19 -14.50
N HIS A 42 15.80 -0.51 -13.84
CA HIS A 42 16.75 -1.40 -14.51
C HIS A 42 16.06 -2.58 -15.19
N ARG A 43 15.03 -3.14 -14.56
CA ARG A 43 14.24 -4.27 -15.11
C ARG A 43 13.19 -3.80 -16.11
N LYS A 44 13.05 -2.50 -16.35
CA LYS A 44 12.05 -1.89 -17.26
C LYS A 44 10.63 -2.40 -17.00
N MET A 45 10.26 -2.52 -15.72
CA MET A 45 8.97 -3.08 -15.34
C MET A 45 7.82 -2.12 -15.62
N PHE A 46 7.94 -0.88 -15.15
CA PHE A 46 6.93 0.18 -15.26
C PHE A 46 7.63 1.54 -15.32
N THR A 47 6.88 2.61 -15.68
CA THR A 47 7.36 3.97 -15.46
C THR A 47 7.37 4.23 -13.95
N VAL A 48 8.51 4.69 -13.42
CA VAL A 48 8.68 4.90 -11.98
C VAL A 48 9.22 6.29 -11.68
N GLY A 49 8.63 6.94 -10.69
CA GLY A 49 9.07 8.23 -10.14
C GLY A 49 9.63 8.07 -8.73
N TYR A 50 10.62 8.89 -8.39
CA TYR A 50 11.17 8.96 -7.06
C TYR A 50 10.68 10.25 -6.38
N TYR A 51 10.11 10.14 -5.18
CA TYR A 51 9.42 11.25 -4.51
C TYR A 51 9.89 11.36 -3.06
N VAL A 52 11.04 11.99 -2.86
CA VAL A 52 11.69 12.12 -1.55
C VAL A 52 12.11 13.56 -1.28
N GLY A 53 12.24 13.93 -0.01
CA GLY A 53 12.66 15.26 0.37
C GLY A 53 14.02 15.65 -0.17
N GLY A 54 14.15 16.92 -0.59
CA GLY A 54 15.35 17.49 -1.20
C GLY A 54 15.41 17.42 -2.72
N MET A 55 14.40 16.88 -3.39
CA MET A 55 14.27 16.94 -4.85
C MET A 55 13.73 18.30 -5.32
N LYS A 56 14.02 18.66 -6.56
CA LYS A 56 13.47 19.85 -7.20
C LYS A 56 11.98 19.63 -7.50
N GLU A 57 11.20 20.70 -7.45
CA GLU A 57 9.75 20.66 -7.72
C GLU A 57 9.44 20.10 -9.13
N THR A 58 10.27 20.45 -10.13
CA THR A 58 10.15 19.89 -11.49
C THR A 58 10.22 18.36 -11.50
N ASP A 59 11.16 17.77 -10.74
CA ASP A 59 11.38 16.33 -10.70
C ASP A 59 10.25 15.63 -9.92
N LEU A 60 9.73 16.31 -8.87
CA LEU A 60 8.56 15.83 -8.12
C LEU A 60 7.31 15.80 -9.02
N ASN A 61 7.04 16.87 -9.75
CA ASN A 61 5.91 16.96 -10.69
C ASN A 61 6.00 15.92 -11.81
N GLU A 62 7.18 15.65 -12.33
CA GLU A 62 7.38 14.57 -13.30
C GLU A 62 7.08 13.20 -12.69
N SER A 63 7.52 12.98 -11.46
CA SER A 63 7.31 11.72 -10.74
C SER A 63 5.82 11.42 -10.49
N GLU A 64 4.99 12.44 -10.32
CA GLU A 64 3.54 12.31 -10.09
C GLU A 64 2.78 11.67 -11.27
N ASN A 65 3.34 11.73 -12.48
CA ASN A 65 2.75 11.16 -13.67
C ASN A 65 3.20 9.73 -13.98
N LYS A 66 4.05 9.13 -13.15
CA LYS A 66 4.54 7.76 -13.36
C LYS A 66 3.54 6.72 -12.83
N GLN A 67 3.58 5.52 -13.39
CA GLN A 67 2.72 4.41 -12.95
C GLN A 67 3.00 3.98 -11.51
N VAL A 68 4.27 3.99 -11.12
CA VAL A 68 4.73 3.68 -9.77
C VAL A 68 5.47 4.87 -9.20
N ILE A 69 5.11 5.29 -7.99
CA ILE A 69 5.74 6.41 -7.29
C ILE A 69 6.37 5.86 -6.00
N VAL A 70 7.66 6.01 -5.86
CA VAL A 70 8.40 5.57 -4.66
C VAL A 70 8.67 6.77 -3.77
N ALA A 71 8.05 6.82 -2.59
CA ALA A 71 8.02 8.00 -1.74
C ALA A 71 8.35 7.70 -0.26
N THR A 72 8.81 8.71 0.46
CA THR A 72 8.87 8.66 1.92
C THR A 72 7.53 9.03 2.55
N TYR A 73 7.26 8.50 3.75
CA TYR A 73 6.05 8.89 4.51
C TYR A 73 5.97 10.40 4.78
N ALA A 74 7.11 11.08 4.98
CA ALA A 74 7.15 12.51 5.18
C ALA A 74 6.58 13.25 3.97
N MET A 75 7.08 12.93 2.77
CA MET A 75 6.61 13.56 1.53
C MET A 75 5.13 13.27 1.25
N ALA A 76 4.67 12.05 1.53
CA ALA A 76 3.25 11.71 1.40
C ALA A 76 2.36 12.47 2.40
N ALA A 77 2.90 12.84 3.57
CA ALA A 77 2.17 13.59 4.59
C ALA A 77 2.12 15.11 4.31
N GLU A 78 3.15 15.68 3.67
CA GLU A 78 3.33 17.13 3.58
C GLU A 78 2.56 17.82 2.43
N GLY A 79 2.10 17.13 1.42
CA GLY A 79 1.45 17.89 0.35
C GLY A 79 1.05 17.12 -0.89
N LEU A 80 1.11 15.82 -0.84
CA LEU A 80 0.77 15.01 -2.00
C LEU A 80 -0.72 15.10 -2.31
N ASP A 81 -1.08 15.72 -3.41
CA ASP A 81 -2.45 15.74 -3.95
C ASP A 81 -2.51 15.05 -5.32
N ILE A 82 -1.98 13.84 -5.38
CA ILE A 82 -2.04 13.04 -6.62
C ILE A 82 -3.40 12.37 -6.70
N LYS A 83 -4.30 12.98 -7.46
CA LYS A 83 -5.70 12.51 -7.62
C LYS A 83 -5.79 11.18 -8.38
N SER A 84 -4.79 10.80 -9.14
CA SER A 84 -4.73 9.56 -9.92
C SER A 84 -4.34 8.32 -9.13
N LEU A 85 -3.84 8.48 -7.89
CA LEU A 85 -3.45 7.34 -7.05
C LEU A 85 -4.63 6.43 -6.74
N THR A 86 -4.46 5.14 -7.00
CA THR A 86 -5.46 4.09 -6.79
C THR A 86 -5.03 3.08 -5.74
N SER A 87 -3.74 2.89 -5.56
CA SER A 87 -3.19 1.89 -4.65
C SER A 87 -1.96 2.40 -3.89
N LEU A 88 -1.78 1.85 -2.72
CA LEU A 88 -0.73 2.20 -1.78
C LEU A 88 -0.04 0.93 -1.28
N MET A 89 1.29 0.90 -1.31
CA MET A 89 2.07 -0.18 -0.71
C MET A 89 2.96 0.35 0.42
N LEU A 90 2.85 -0.23 1.60
CA LEU A 90 3.64 0.10 2.78
C LEU A 90 4.79 -0.92 2.90
N VAL A 91 6.03 -0.51 2.57
CA VAL A 91 7.18 -1.42 2.53
C VAL A 91 8.05 -1.39 3.77
N THR A 92 7.90 -0.40 4.64
CA THR A 92 8.54 -0.36 5.95
C THR A 92 7.51 -0.11 7.03
N PRO A 93 7.64 -0.78 8.19
CA PRO A 93 6.65 -0.67 9.24
C PRO A 93 6.60 0.74 9.82
N ARG A 94 5.40 1.29 9.91
CA ARG A 94 5.07 2.52 10.63
C ARG A 94 3.77 2.31 11.38
N THR A 95 3.68 2.85 12.59
CA THR A 95 2.48 2.67 13.42
C THR A 95 1.32 3.53 12.95
N ASP A 96 1.59 4.81 12.70
CA ASP A 96 0.59 5.77 12.23
C ASP A 96 0.69 5.98 10.72
N ILE A 97 -0.39 5.61 10.04
CA ILE A 97 -0.55 5.74 8.59
C ILE A 97 -1.75 6.59 8.23
N THR A 98 -2.46 7.14 9.23
CA THR A 98 -3.75 7.81 9.07
C THR A 98 -3.68 8.94 8.05
N GLN A 99 -2.64 9.77 8.12
CA GLN A 99 -2.48 10.88 7.19
C GLN A 99 -2.17 10.40 5.77
N ALA A 100 -1.24 9.46 5.62
CA ALA A 100 -0.83 8.95 4.32
C ALA A 100 -2.00 8.24 3.61
N VAL A 101 -2.65 7.30 4.29
CA VAL A 101 -3.80 6.56 3.72
C VAL A 101 -4.99 7.48 3.50
N GLY A 102 -5.30 8.36 4.46
CA GLY A 102 -6.43 9.28 4.36
C GLY A 102 -6.31 10.28 3.20
N ARG A 103 -5.11 10.70 2.84
CA ARG A 103 -4.90 11.61 1.70
C ARG A 103 -5.00 10.88 0.35
N ILE A 104 -4.40 9.71 0.26
CA ILE A 104 -4.26 8.96 -0.98
C ILE A 104 -5.59 8.34 -1.41
N LEU A 105 -6.41 7.88 -0.46
CA LEU A 105 -7.68 7.21 -0.74
C LEU A 105 -8.90 8.13 -0.61
N ARG A 106 -8.74 9.44 -0.69
CA ARG A 106 -9.84 10.43 -0.62
C ARG A 106 -10.84 10.34 -1.77
N VAL A 107 -10.36 9.97 -2.95
CA VAL A 107 -11.21 9.87 -4.14
C VAL A 107 -11.84 8.49 -4.17
N LYS A 108 -13.17 8.42 -4.33
CA LYS A 108 -13.85 7.14 -4.56
C LYS A 108 -13.29 6.49 -5.82
N ARG A 109 -12.74 5.31 -5.67
CA ARG A 109 -12.20 4.48 -6.75
C ARG A 109 -12.94 3.16 -6.80
N GLU A 110 -12.93 2.53 -7.97
CA GLU A 110 -13.51 1.19 -8.15
C GLU A 110 -12.81 0.15 -7.25
N ARG A 111 -11.48 0.24 -7.11
CA ARG A 111 -10.67 -0.68 -6.32
C ARG A 111 -9.57 0.07 -5.53
N PRO A 112 -9.92 0.78 -4.46
CA PRO A 112 -8.90 1.35 -3.58
C PRO A 112 -8.18 0.20 -2.85
N LEU A 113 -6.85 0.16 -2.96
CA LEU A 113 -6.03 -0.93 -2.43
C LEU A 113 -4.92 -0.39 -1.52
N VAL A 114 -4.79 -0.98 -0.33
CA VAL A 114 -3.62 -0.81 0.53
C VAL A 114 -2.93 -2.16 0.69
N ILE A 115 -1.69 -2.26 0.29
CA ILE A 115 -0.83 -3.43 0.48
C ILE A 115 0.11 -3.13 1.66
N ASP A 116 -0.03 -3.88 2.73
CA ASP A 116 0.73 -3.69 3.96
C ASP A 116 1.71 -4.86 4.14
N ILE A 117 3.00 -4.60 3.91
CA ILE A 117 4.05 -5.60 4.04
C ILE A 117 4.46 -5.72 5.52
N VAL A 118 4.14 -6.86 6.12
CA VAL A 118 4.35 -7.12 7.55
C VAL A 118 5.40 -8.20 7.73
N ASP A 119 6.53 -7.85 8.32
CA ASP A 119 7.57 -8.82 8.68
C ASP A 119 7.14 -9.67 9.88
N THR A 120 7.69 -10.88 9.99
CA THR A 120 7.30 -11.88 11.00
C THR A 120 7.71 -11.54 12.43
N HIS A 121 8.61 -10.58 12.63
CA HIS A 121 9.07 -10.18 13.96
C HIS A 121 7.93 -9.54 14.78
N ASP A 122 7.88 -9.85 16.07
CA ASP A 122 6.78 -9.45 16.98
C ASP A 122 6.54 -7.93 17.05
N LEU A 123 7.59 -7.12 16.93
CA LEU A 123 7.46 -5.67 16.88
C LEU A 123 6.57 -5.25 15.71
N PHE A 124 6.82 -5.80 14.52
CA PHE A 124 6.07 -5.44 13.31
C PHE A 124 4.64 -5.98 13.34
N LYS A 125 4.43 -7.16 13.92
CA LYS A 125 3.09 -7.69 14.17
C LYS A 125 2.29 -6.80 15.13
N ARG A 126 2.92 -6.26 16.19
CA ARG A 126 2.26 -5.29 17.09
C ARG A 126 1.92 -3.98 16.38
N GLN A 127 2.80 -3.46 15.56
CA GLN A 127 2.53 -2.28 14.74
C GLN A 127 1.39 -2.53 13.75
N PHE A 128 1.38 -3.69 13.10
CA PHE A 128 0.28 -4.09 12.22
C PHE A 128 -1.07 -4.15 12.94
N LYS A 129 -1.14 -4.68 14.18
CA LYS A 129 -2.39 -4.68 14.98
C LYS A 129 -2.97 -3.27 15.14
N LYS A 130 -2.14 -2.24 15.32
CA LYS A 130 -2.59 -0.84 15.39
C LYS A 130 -3.12 -0.36 14.03
N ARG A 131 -2.42 -0.66 12.93
CA ARG A 131 -2.90 -0.34 11.59
C ARG A 131 -4.19 -1.09 11.24
N ALA A 132 -4.30 -2.36 11.60
CA ALA A 132 -5.52 -3.14 11.42
C ALA A 132 -6.74 -2.54 12.15
N THR A 133 -6.53 -1.91 13.32
CA THR A 133 -7.58 -1.16 14.01
C THR A 133 -8.05 0.04 13.18
N PHE A 134 -7.11 0.78 12.59
CA PHE A 134 -7.43 1.87 11.67
C PHE A 134 -8.20 1.37 10.44
N TYR A 135 -7.75 0.30 9.80
CA TYR A 135 -8.43 -0.28 8.65
C TYR A 135 -9.87 -0.70 8.98
N LYS A 136 -10.07 -1.40 10.10
CA LYS A 136 -11.40 -1.83 10.56
C LYS A 136 -12.33 -0.66 10.87
N LYS A 137 -11.81 0.41 11.49
CA LYS A 137 -12.56 1.63 11.79
C LYS A 137 -13.05 2.34 10.53
N ASN A 138 -12.29 2.24 9.45
CA ASN A 138 -12.61 2.84 8.15
C ASN A 138 -13.28 1.84 7.18
N ASN A 139 -13.82 0.74 7.69
CA ASN A 139 -14.54 -0.27 6.92
C ASN A 139 -13.75 -0.97 5.81
N TYR A 140 -12.43 -1.08 5.94
CA TYR A 140 -11.63 -1.90 5.03
C TYR A 140 -11.87 -3.39 5.26
N THR A 141 -11.99 -4.14 4.19
CA THR A 141 -11.85 -5.60 4.23
C THR A 141 -10.37 -5.94 4.33
N ILE A 142 -9.98 -6.70 5.35
CA ILE A 142 -8.61 -7.11 5.56
C ILE A 142 -8.46 -8.55 5.12
N LEU A 143 -7.70 -8.78 4.06
CA LEU A 143 -7.29 -10.10 3.63
C LEU A 143 -5.84 -10.32 4.06
N THR A 144 -5.49 -11.48 4.51
CA THR A 144 -4.13 -11.84 4.90
C THR A 144 -3.63 -13.03 4.10
N THR A 145 -2.36 -13.01 3.80
CA THR A 145 -1.65 -14.11 3.13
C THR A 145 -0.19 -14.10 3.56
N ASP A 146 0.58 -15.07 3.17
CA ASP A 146 2.04 -15.10 3.33
C ASP A 146 2.74 -15.19 1.97
N SER A 147 4.06 -15.07 1.98
CA SER A 147 4.85 -15.06 0.75
C SER A 147 4.77 -16.35 -0.08
N SER A 148 4.41 -17.49 0.53
CA SER A 148 4.25 -18.76 -0.17
C SER A 148 2.87 -18.87 -0.83
N LYS A 149 1.83 -18.38 -0.17
CA LYS A 149 0.44 -18.45 -0.60
C LYS A 149 0.05 -17.34 -1.59
N TYR A 150 0.70 -16.17 -1.49
CA TYR A 150 0.36 -15.02 -2.31
C TYR A 150 0.37 -15.31 -3.82
N MET A 151 1.39 -16.00 -4.29
CA MET A 151 1.52 -16.29 -5.73
C MET A 151 0.46 -17.27 -6.23
N ASN A 152 -0.13 -18.05 -5.33
CA ASN A 152 -1.23 -18.98 -5.60
C ASN A 152 -2.63 -18.33 -5.46
N ASN A 153 -2.69 -17.03 -5.15
CA ASN A 153 -3.93 -16.31 -4.83
C ASN A 153 -4.71 -16.91 -3.65
N GLU A 154 -4.00 -17.43 -2.66
CA GLU A 154 -4.60 -17.99 -1.44
C GLU A 154 -4.65 -16.90 -0.36
N TRP A 155 -5.87 -16.58 0.10
CA TRP A 155 -6.13 -15.49 1.02
C TRP A 155 -7.05 -15.90 2.16
N GLU A 156 -6.85 -15.30 3.33
CA GLU A 156 -7.71 -15.48 4.49
C GLU A 156 -8.29 -14.13 4.92
N GLU A 157 -9.62 -14.04 5.06
CA GLU A 157 -10.26 -12.82 5.56
C GLU A 157 -10.15 -12.72 7.07
N MET A 158 -9.63 -11.60 7.55
CA MET A 158 -9.56 -11.31 8.98
C MET A 158 -10.94 -10.90 9.50
N LYS A 159 -11.66 -11.84 10.12
CA LYS A 159 -13.02 -11.61 10.67
C LYS A 159 -13.06 -10.41 11.62
N LYS A 160 -14.08 -9.57 11.49
CA LYS A 160 -14.42 -8.58 12.50
C LYS A 160 -14.83 -9.32 13.77
N ARG A 161 -14.23 -9.04 14.92
CA ARG A 161 -14.70 -9.57 16.20
C ARG A 161 -16.13 -9.09 16.39
N GLY A 162 -17.11 -10.01 16.35
CA GLY A 162 -18.52 -9.72 16.46
C GLY A 162 -18.83 -9.07 17.80
N LYS A 163 -19.43 -7.88 17.79
CA LYS A 163 -20.40 -7.46 18.80
C LYS A 163 -21.74 -8.02 18.37
N SER A 164 -22.29 -8.87 19.22
CA SER A 164 -23.64 -9.43 19.09
C SER A 164 -24.70 -8.33 18.96
N LYS A 165 -25.66 -8.55 18.01
CA LYS A 165 -27.01 -7.97 17.87
C LYS A 165 -27.15 -6.47 17.49
N ASN A 166 -27.62 -6.12 16.33
CA ASN A 166 -29.03 -6.04 15.95
C ASN A 166 -29.19 -5.72 14.45
N LYS A 167 -30.35 -6.14 13.95
CA LYS A 167 -30.84 -6.16 12.58
C LYS A 167 -30.96 -4.79 11.90
N SER A 168 -30.89 -4.91 10.59
CA SER A 168 -31.62 -4.17 9.52
C SER A 168 -30.97 -2.91 8.96
N SER A 169 -30.61 -2.99 7.77
CA SER A 169 -31.04 -2.28 6.56
C SER A 169 -29.94 -2.34 5.51
N ASP A 170 -30.33 -2.69 4.32
CA ASP A 170 -29.52 -2.74 3.11
C ASP A 170 -28.90 -1.36 2.84
N VAL A 171 -27.61 -1.25 3.11
CA VAL A 171 -26.77 -0.17 2.60
C VAL A 171 -25.72 -0.86 1.76
N GLU A 172 -25.74 -0.60 0.46
CA GLU A 172 -24.64 -0.98 -0.45
C GLU A 172 -23.32 -0.52 0.17
N ILE A 173 -22.51 -1.49 0.59
CA ILE A 173 -21.21 -1.26 1.18
C ILE A 173 -20.30 -0.85 0.02
N PRO A 174 -19.69 0.36 0.03
CA PRO A 174 -18.63 0.67 -0.92
C PRO A 174 -17.56 -0.40 -0.76
N GLN A 175 -17.09 -1.00 -1.85
CA GLN A 175 -16.01 -1.97 -1.81
C GLN A 175 -14.78 -1.31 -1.20
N ALA A 176 -14.57 -1.56 0.07
CA ALA A 176 -13.43 -1.04 0.82
C ALA A 176 -12.15 -1.78 0.40
N GLY A 177 -11.06 -1.05 0.35
CA GLY A 177 -9.76 -1.53 -0.12
C GLY A 177 -9.23 -2.76 0.63
N MET A 178 -8.38 -3.50 -0.04
CA MET A 178 -7.75 -4.72 0.42
C MET A 178 -6.41 -4.42 1.10
N CYS A 179 -6.15 -5.00 2.24
CA CYS A 179 -4.89 -4.84 2.97
C CYS A 179 -4.22 -6.19 3.16
N LEU A 180 -2.90 -6.25 2.96
CA LEU A 180 -2.23 -7.51 3.04
C LEU A 180 -0.74 -7.56 3.13
N LEU A 181 -0.21 -8.54 3.72
CA LEU A 181 0.94 -9.43 3.55
C LEU A 181 1.81 -9.57 4.78
N SER A 182 1.87 -10.81 5.27
CA SER A 182 2.91 -11.27 6.20
C SER A 182 4.03 -11.94 5.37
N ILE A 183 5.27 -11.54 5.59
CA ILE A 183 6.47 -12.17 5.02
C ILE A 183 7.15 -13.01 6.09
#